data_76f0353fca820cb74193f58a6c2109e4
#
_entry.id   76f0353fca820cb74193f58a6c2109e4
#
_cell.length_a   1.000
_cell.length_b   1.000
_cell.length_c   1.000
_cell.angle_alpha   90.00
_cell.angle_beta   90.00
_cell.angle_gamma   90.00
#
_symmetry.space_group_name_H-M   'P 1'
#
loop_
_entity.id
_entity.type
_entity.pdbx_description
1 polymer ?
#
loop_
_entity_poly.entity_id
_entity_poly.type
_entity_poly.pdbx_seq_one_letter_code
_entity_poly.pdbx_strand_id
1 'polypeptide(L)'
;MGNTIFGIILAVLSSLIMAVNVFMVVALVQLIWKTRSFGLCFILNLAVADSLVGFTITGLVTEELSNAQHKTPQNYCVLRMACVTCPSAASIITVILVTFDRYLTIKHPFQYFRIMGGYVVGACLAGLWLLACFIGFLPLIAHSLQKKNYEGLCTFFRVFQPTYMLTVFCVVFFPAFFIFIYFHYDLLKIASLHAQQIRELEPTGLTETCPAPPLSNITKGLRTVAILVGCFGVLWSPFFIGSIVQIACERCNLDDLLERYLWVMGVCNSLVNPLIYAYRQKEVRLQICQMCVCMKIKVFPLFHGHSQSHAPSRARPSVHIISLAHLEG
;
A
#
# COMPACT_ATOMS: atom_id res chain seq x y z
N MET A 1 15.07 28.28 -5.75
CA MET A 1 15.88 27.06 -5.59
C MET A 1 15.16 25.95 -4.80
N GLY A 2 14.54 26.25 -3.65
CA GLY A 2 13.83 25.23 -2.84
C GLY A 2 12.68 24.52 -3.56
N ASN A 3 11.89 25.22 -4.35
CA ASN A 3 10.74 24.61 -5.06
C ASN A 3 11.17 23.64 -6.16
N THR A 4 12.24 23.97 -6.89
CA THR A 4 12.77 23.08 -7.95
C THR A 4 13.31 21.77 -7.36
N ILE A 5 14.04 21.83 -6.24
CA ILE A 5 14.55 20.64 -5.56
C ILE A 5 13.39 19.79 -5.05
N PHE A 6 12.37 20.40 -4.46
CA PHE A 6 11.17 19.70 -4.00
C PHE A 6 10.41 19.04 -5.16
N GLY A 7 10.23 19.74 -6.28
CA GLY A 7 9.64 19.18 -7.50
C GLY A 7 10.41 17.97 -8.04
N ILE A 8 11.74 17.99 -8.00
CA ILE A 8 12.59 16.85 -8.40
C ILE A 8 12.38 15.66 -7.44
N ILE A 9 12.35 15.90 -6.13
CA ILE A 9 12.09 14.85 -5.13
C ILE A 9 10.73 14.20 -5.39
N LEU A 10 9.68 15.00 -5.61
CA LEU A 10 8.34 14.50 -5.94
C LEU A 10 8.33 13.70 -7.25
N ALA A 11 9.05 14.16 -8.28
CA ALA A 11 9.13 13.46 -9.56
C ALA A 11 9.77 12.07 -9.41
N VAL A 12 10.88 11.98 -8.68
CA VAL A 12 11.57 10.72 -8.40
C VAL A 12 10.66 9.80 -7.59
N LEU A 13 10.06 10.32 -6.51
CA LEU A 13 9.17 9.54 -5.65
C LEU A 13 7.95 9.01 -6.42
N SER A 14 7.26 9.87 -7.19
CA SER A 14 6.13 9.51 -8.03
C SER A 14 6.50 8.39 -9.02
N SER A 15 7.62 8.54 -9.72
CA SER A 15 8.11 7.55 -10.69
C SER A 15 8.42 6.20 -10.03
N LEU A 16 9.05 6.21 -8.86
CA LEU A 16 9.33 4.99 -8.10
C LEU A 16 8.05 4.31 -7.61
N ILE A 17 7.10 5.07 -7.04
CA ILE A 17 5.80 4.55 -6.59
C ILE A 17 5.08 3.88 -7.77
N MET A 18 4.98 4.56 -8.91
CA MET A 18 4.33 4.01 -10.10
C MET A 18 5.03 2.75 -10.60
N ALA A 19 6.34 2.78 -10.78
CA ALA A 19 7.10 1.66 -11.32
C ALA A 19 6.96 0.40 -10.45
N VAL A 20 7.14 0.54 -9.14
CA VAL A 20 7.10 -0.60 -8.22
C VAL A 20 5.68 -1.16 -8.07
N ASN A 21 4.66 -0.29 -7.98
CA ASN A 21 3.28 -0.74 -7.80
C ASN A 21 2.70 -1.31 -9.10
N VAL A 22 2.96 -0.73 -10.27
CA VAL A 22 2.56 -1.32 -11.57
C VAL A 22 3.22 -2.69 -11.77
N PHE A 23 4.50 -2.84 -11.45
CA PHE A 23 5.16 -4.14 -11.47
C PHE A 23 4.49 -5.14 -10.53
N MET A 24 4.12 -4.71 -9.32
CA MET A 24 3.39 -5.52 -8.35
C MET A 24 2.00 -5.91 -8.85
N VAL A 25 1.26 -5.00 -9.51
CA VAL A 25 -0.04 -5.29 -10.14
C VAL A 25 0.10 -6.45 -11.14
N VAL A 26 1.09 -6.38 -12.04
CA VAL A 26 1.31 -7.44 -13.04
C VAL A 26 1.64 -8.78 -12.35
N ALA A 27 2.50 -8.76 -11.33
CA ALA A 27 2.86 -9.97 -10.58
C ALA A 27 1.65 -10.59 -9.87
N LEU A 28 0.83 -9.76 -9.21
CA LEU A 28 -0.35 -10.22 -8.47
C LEU A 28 -1.47 -10.71 -9.37
N VAL A 29 -1.71 -10.06 -10.51
CA VAL A 29 -2.69 -10.55 -11.49
C VAL A 29 -2.31 -11.96 -11.96
N GLN A 30 -1.05 -12.17 -12.36
CA GLN A 30 -0.57 -13.51 -12.76
C GLN A 30 -0.68 -14.53 -11.64
N LEU A 31 -0.37 -14.15 -10.39
CA LEU A 31 -0.45 -15.01 -9.23
C LEU A 31 -1.90 -15.39 -8.91
N ILE A 32 -2.85 -14.43 -8.92
CA ILE A 32 -4.27 -14.67 -8.69
C ILE A 32 -4.85 -15.64 -9.72
N TRP A 33 -4.48 -15.50 -10.99
CA TRP A 33 -4.91 -16.42 -12.06
C TRP A 33 -4.45 -17.85 -11.82
N LYS A 34 -3.25 -18.04 -11.24
CA LYS A 34 -2.69 -19.35 -10.89
C LYS A 34 -3.31 -19.95 -9.63
N THR A 35 -3.44 -19.14 -8.57
CA THR A 35 -3.79 -19.64 -7.22
C THR A 35 -5.26 -19.54 -6.87
N ARG A 36 -6.02 -18.72 -7.60
CA ARG A 36 -7.43 -18.41 -7.31
C ARG A 36 -7.68 -17.91 -5.87
N SER A 37 -6.66 -17.30 -5.25
CA SER A 37 -6.72 -16.79 -3.88
C SER A 37 -7.39 -15.42 -3.83
N PHE A 38 -8.55 -15.31 -3.18
CA PHE A 38 -9.30 -14.06 -3.05
C PHE A 38 -8.61 -13.04 -2.13
N GLY A 39 -7.86 -13.47 -1.11
CA GLY A 39 -7.11 -12.56 -0.23
C GLY A 39 -6.05 -11.74 -0.95
N LEU A 40 -5.51 -12.25 -2.08
CA LEU A 40 -4.58 -11.49 -2.92
C LEU A 40 -5.25 -10.33 -3.66
N CYS A 41 -6.58 -10.32 -3.81
CA CYS A 41 -7.32 -9.23 -4.45
C CYS A 41 -7.23 -7.94 -3.64
N PHE A 42 -7.16 -8.01 -2.31
CA PHE A 42 -6.96 -6.81 -1.47
C PHE A 42 -5.55 -6.22 -1.67
N ILE A 43 -4.53 -7.08 -1.79
CA ILE A 43 -3.16 -6.63 -2.05
C ILE A 43 -3.04 -6.06 -3.46
N LEU A 44 -3.71 -6.66 -4.44
CA LEU A 44 -3.81 -6.14 -5.80
C LEU A 44 -4.47 -4.75 -5.80
N ASN A 45 -5.60 -4.60 -5.08
CA ASN A 45 -6.28 -3.31 -4.96
C ASN A 45 -5.38 -2.24 -4.32
N LEU A 46 -4.60 -2.62 -3.30
CA LEU A 46 -3.62 -1.71 -2.68
C LEU A 46 -2.58 -1.23 -3.68
N ALA A 47 -2.01 -2.14 -4.48
CA ALA A 47 -1.05 -1.77 -5.51
C ALA A 47 -1.68 -0.89 -6.62
N VAL A 48 -2.95 -1.11 -6.96
CA VAL A 48 -3.69 -0.23 -7.89
C VAL A 48 -3.89 1.16 -7.28
N ALA A 49 -4.38 1.25 -6.05
CA ALA A 49 -4.58 2.52 -5.34
C ALA A 49 -3.26 3.31 -5.21
N ASP A 50 -2.17 2.65 -4.82
CA ASP A 50 -0.84 3.25 -4.68
C ASP A 50 -0.27 3.69 -6.06
N SER A 51 -0.55 2.96 -7.15
CA SER A 51 -0.21 3.40 -8.50
C SER A 51 -0.93 4.70 -8.88
N LEU A 52 -2.21 4.81 -8.51
CA LEU A 52 -3.01 6.02 -8.73
C LEU A 52 -2.50 7.19 -7.86
N VAL A 53 -2.08 6.96 -6.62
CA VAL A 53 -1.40 7.97 -5.80
C VAL A 53 -0.16 8.49 -6.52
N GLY A 54 0.72 7.60 -7.00
CA GLY A 54 1.89 8.00 -7.79
C GLY A 54 1.52 8.82 -9.02
N PHE A 55 0.49 8.42 -9.76
CA PHE A 55 0.01 9.14 -10.94
C PHE A 55 -0.50 10.54 -10.59
N THR A 56 -1.30 10.70 -9.54
CA THR A 56 -1.88 12.01 -9.18
C THR A 56 -0.82 13.00 -8.67
N ILE A 57 0.27 12.51 -8.07
CA ILE A 57 1.41 13.34 -7.65
C ILE A 57 2.12 13.97 -8.86
N THR A 58 2.12 13.35 -10.05
CA THR A 58 2.74 13.94 -11.24
C THR A 58 2.16 15.31 -11.59
N GLY A 59 0.88 15.53 -11.31
CA GLY A 59 0.24 16.84 -11.46
C GLY A 59 0.82 17.91 -10.53
N LEU A 60 1.25 17.53 -9.31
CA LEU A 60 1.94 18.43 -8.36
C LEU A 60 3.37 18.72 -8.82
N VAL A 61 4.05 17.72 -9.39
CA VAL A 61 5.40 17.88 -9.94
C VAL A 61 5.43 18.94 -11.04
N THR A 62 4.48 18.91 -11.96
CA THR A 62 4.43 19.87 -13.07
C THR A 62 4.29 21.32 -12.57
N GLU A 63 3.55 21.56 -11.50
CA GLU A 63 3.37 22.87 -10.90
C GLU A 63 4.63 23.34 -10.18
N GLU A 64 5.24 22.49 -9.36
CA GLU A 64 6.48 22.84 -8.63
C GLU A 64 7.66 23.11 -9.58
N LEU A 65 7.75 22.40 -10.71
CA LEU A 65 8.82 22.57 -11.69
C LEU A 65 8.58 23.74 -12.65
N SER A 66 7.32 24.10 -12.95
CA SER A 66 7.00 25.14 -13.92
C SER A 66 7.29 26.55 -13.42
N ASN A 67 7.68 26.73 -12.14
CA ASN A 67 7.86 28.04 -11.50
C ASN A 67 6.69 29.01 -11.76
N ALA A 68 5.54 28.48 -12.14
CA ALA A 68 4.39 29.26 -12.53
C ALA A 68 3.77 29.86 -11.26
N GLN A 69 4.04 31.16 -11.02
CA GLN A 69 3.28 32.01 -10.10
C GLN A 69 1.83 32.23 -10.61
N HIS A 70 1.31 31.32 -11.43
CA HIS A 70 -0.07 31.41 -11.91
C HIS A 70 -1.02 31.03 -10.78
N LYS A 71 -1.88 31.97 -10.42
CA LYS A 71 -3.00 31.69 -9.53
C LYS A 71 -3.86 30.60 -10.12
N THR A 72 -3.90 29.46 -9.47
CA THR A 72 -4.71 28.31 -9.89
C THR A 72 -6.19 28.58 -9.56
N PRO A 73 -7.12 28.39 -10.52
CA PRO A 73 -8.56 28.53 -10.21
C PRO A 73 -9.00 27.56 -9.11
N GLN A 74 -9.85 28.03 -8.19
CA GLN A 74 -10.29 27.25 -7.03
C GLN A 74 -10.89 25.90 -7.42
N ASN A 75 -11.79 25.85 -8.41
CA ASN A 75 -12.44 24.61 -8.86
C ASN A 75 -11.42 23.58 -9.37
N TYR A 76 -10.39 24.03 -10.10
CA TYR A 76 -9.34 23.17 -10.58
C TYR A 76 -8.51 22.62 -9.40
N CYS A 77 -8.20 23.46 -8.41
CA CYS A 77 -7.49 23.04 -7.22
C CYS A 77 -8.29 22.01 -6.40
N VAL A 78 -9.60 22.25 -6.20
CA VAL A 78 -10.48 21.30 -5.49
C VAL A 78 -10.52 19.95 -6.21
N LEU A 79 -10.69 19.94 -7.54
CA LEU A 79 -10.68 18.71 -8.34
C LEU A 79 -9.35 17.96 -8.20
N ARG A 80 -8.24 18.67 -8.26
CA ARG A 80 -6.91 18.09 -8.15
C ARG A 80 -6.68 17.47 -6.76
N MET A 81 -7.03 18.19 -5.69
CA MET A 81 -6.94 17.66 -4.34
C MET A 81 -7.87 16.47 -4.12
N ALA A 82 -9.06 16.48 -4.72
CA ALA A 82 -9.97 15.33 -4.73
C ALA A 82 -9.34 14.10 -5.41
N CYS A 83 -8.69 14.29 -6.56
CA CYS A 83 -7.99 13.22 -7.28
C CYS A 83 -6.80 12.64 -6.48
N VAL A 84 -6.13 13.43 -5.62
CA VAL A 84 -5.08 12.94 -4.71
C VAL A 84 -5.69 12.23 -3.49
N THR A 85 -6.76 12.81 -2.92
CA THR A 85 -7.36 12.30 -1.68
C THR A 85 -8.08 10.97 -1.90
N CYS A 86 -8.79 10.79 -3.02
CA CYS A 86 -9.54 9.57 -3.31
C CYS A 86 -8.65 8.31 -3.32
N PRO A 87 -7.58 8.19 -4.14
CA PRO A 87 -6.75 6.99 -4.12
C PRO A 87 -5.95 6.85 -2.81
N SER A 88 -5.58 7.95 -2.14
CA SER A 88 -4.94 7.88 -0.82
C SER A 88 -5.88 7.30 0.24
N ALA A 89 -7.15 7.71 0.26
CA ALA A 89 -8.17 7.11 1.12
C ALA A 89 -8.40 5.63 0.78
N ALA A 90 -8.47 5.29 -0.52
CA ALA A 90 -8.60 3.90 -0.96
C ALA A 90 -7.42 3.04 -0.49
N SER A 91 -6.19 3.54 -0.58
CA SER A 91 -5.00 2.85 -0.07
C SER A 91 -5.10 2.60 1.44
N ILE A 92 -5.41 3.64 2.23
CA ILE A 92 -5.56 3.54 3.70
C ILE A 92 -6.64 2.51 4.08
N ILE A 93 -7.83 2.58 3.48
CA ILE A 93 -8.92 1.65 3.76
C ILE A 93 -8.54 0.23 3.32
N THR A 94 -7.81 0.08 2.22
CA THR A 94 -7.35 -1.24 1.76
C THR A 94 -6.40 -1.90 2.76
N VAL A 95 -5.51 -1.13 3.41
CA VAL A 95 -4.63 -1.68 4.47
C VAL A 95 -5.46 -2.25 5.63
N ILE A 96 -6.61 -1.62 5.97
CA ILE A 96 -7.54 -2.17 6.97
C ILE A 96 -8.09 -3.52 6.50
N LEU A 97 -8.56 -3.60 5.24
CA LEU A 97 -9.11 -4.84 4.69
C LEU A 97 -8.08 -5.96 4.61
N VAL A 98 -6.85 -5.65 4.23
CA VAL A 98 -5.73 -6.62 4.24
C VAL A 98 -5.45 -7.11 5.67
N THR A 99 -5.45 -6.21 6.64
CA THR A 99 -5.24 -6.56 8.04
C THR A 99 -6.37 -7.45 8.57
N PHE A 100 -7.61 -7.12 8.22
CA PHE A 100 -8.79 -7.90 8.56
C PHE A 100 -8.77 -9.29 7.90
N ASP A 101 -8.41 -9.39 6.62
CA ASP A 101 -8.23 -10.64 5.92
C ASP A 101 -7.23 -11.57 6.63
N ARG A 102 -6.08 -11.02 7.03
CA ARG A 102 -5.06 -11.76 7.79
C ARG A 102 -5.56 -12.15 9.17
N TYR A 103 -6.27 -11.26 9.85
CA TYR A 103 -6.89 -11.53 11.14
C TYR A 103 -7.85 -12.71 11.07
N LEU A 104 -8.76 -12.72 10.07
CA LEU A 104 -9.71 -13.82 9.87
C LEU A 104 -8.99 -15.14 9.53
N THR A 105 -7.97 -15.10 8.70
CA THR A 105 -7.18 -16.28 8.34
C THR A 105 -6.52 -16.94 9.55
N ILE A 106 -6.08 -16.14 10.53
CA ILE A 106 -5.41 -16.64 11.74
C ILE A 106 -6.42 -17.09 12.80
N LYS A 107 -7.46 -16.29 13.04
CA LYS A 107 -8.43 -16.52 14.13
C LYS A 107 -9.48 -17.58 13.78
N HIS A 108 -9.92 -17.61 12.52
CA HIS A 108 -11.01 -18.48 12.04
C HIS A 108 -10.64 -19.25 10.76
N PRO A 109 -9.58 -20.06 10.75
CA PRO A 109 -9.06 -20.70 9.54
C PRO A 109 -10.10 -21.59 8.83
N PHE A 110 -10.94 -22.33 9.59
CA PHE A 110 -11.96 -23.20 9.03
C PHE A 110 -13.16 -22.46 8.43
N GLN A 111 -13.47 -21.26 8.96
CA GLN A 111 -14.58 -20.44 8.47
C GLN A 111 -14.15 -19.46 7.37
N TYR A 112 -12.85 -19.21 7.25
CA TYR A 112 -12.29 -18.24 6.32
C TYR A 112 -12.78 -18.44 4.88
N PHE A 113 -12.67 -19.65 4.35
CA PHE A 113 -13.09 -19.98 2.98
C PHE A 113 -14.60 -19.85 2.76
N ARG A 114 -15.41 -19.97 3.81
CA ARG A 114 -16.86 -19.77 3.76
C ARG A 114 -17.22 -18.28 3.76
N ILE A 115 -16.47 -17.47 4.52
CA ILE A 115 -16.73 -16.03 4.69
C ILE A 115 -16.13 -15.24 3.51
N MET A 116 -14.87 -15.52 3.16
CA MET A 116 -14.11 -14.76 2.15
C MET A 116 -14.26 -15.35 0.75
N GLY A 117 -15.49 -15.38 0.26
CA GLY A 117 -15.79 -15.74 -1.14
C GLY A 117 -15.62 -14.55 -2.09
N GLY A 118 -15.57 -14.83 -3.41
CA GLY A 118 -15.37 -13.79 -4.44
C GLY A 118 -16.41 -12.67 -4.40
N TYR A 119 -17.68 -12.98 -4.07
CA TYR A 119 -18.74 -11.99 -3.91
C TYR A 119 -18.46 -11.02 -2.76
N VAL A 120 -18.05 -11.53 -1.60
CA VAL A 120 -17.76 -10.71 -0.41
C VAL A 120 -16.57 -9.81 -0.68
N VAL A 121 -15.50 -10.34 -1.25
CA VAL A 121 -14.32 -9.55 -1.62
C VAL A 121 -14.69 -8.47 -2.64
N GLY A 122 -15.47 -8.80 -3.67
CA GLY A 122 -15.96 -7.83 -4.66
C GLY A 122 -16.81 -6.73 -4.03
N ALA A 123 -17.74 -7.07 -3.12
CA ALA A 123 -18.57 -6.12 -2.39
C ALA A 123 -17.73 -5.21 -1.47
N CYS A 124 -16.72 -5.76 -0.76
CA CYS A 124 -15.80 -4.97 0.05
C CYS A 124 -15.01 -3.97 -0.80
N LEU A 125 -14.49 -4.39 -1.95
CA LEU A 125 -13.74 -3.51 -2.86
C LEU A 125 -14.64 -2.42 -3.47
N ALA A 126 -15.84 -2.77 -3.90
CA ALA A 126 -16.81 -1.79 -4.41
C ALA A 126 -17.19 -0.76 -3.35
N GLY A 127 -17.53 -1.20 -2.13
CA GLY A 127 -17.83 -0.33 -1.00
C GLY A 127 -16.66 0.58 -0.62
N LEU A 128 -15.44 0.06 -0.63
CA LEU A 128 -14.21 0.81 -0.39
C LEU A 128 -14.06 1.96 -1.40
N TRP A 129 -14.18 1.69 -2.70
CA TRP A 129 -14.03 2.71 -3.74
C TRP A 129 -15.17 3.74 -3.70
N LEU A 130 -16.41 3.33 -3.42
CA LEU A 130 -17.52 4.25 -3.21
C LEU A 130 -17.25 5.19 -2.04
N LEU A 131 -16.75 4.67 -0.92
CA LEU A 131 -16.39 5.48 0.26
C LEU A 131 -15.21 6.40 -0.04
N ALA A 132 -14.17 5.92 -0.70
CA ALA A 132 -13.00 6.72 -1.07
C ALA A 132 -13.35 7.86 -2.04
N CYS A 133 -14.20 7.58 -3.03
CA CYS A 133 -14.73 8.60 -3.94
C CYS A 133 -15.59 9.60 -3.19
N PHE A 134 -16.49 9.15 -2.31
CA PHE A 134 -17.31 10.05 -1.50
C PHE A 134 -16.43 10.99 -0.67
N ILE A 135 -15.42 10.46 0.03
CA ILE A 135 -14.49 11.27 0.83
C ILE A 135 -13.76 12.29 -0.05
N GLY A 136 -13.14 11.85 -1.15
CA GLY A 136 -12.30 12.70 -1.99
C GLY A 136 -13.10 13.77 -2.75
N PHE A 137 -14.25 13.42 -3.29
CA PHE A 137 -15.04 14.30 -4.16
C PHE A 137 -16.16 15.08 -3.45
N LEU A 138 -16.42 14.81 -2.16
CA LEU A 138 -17.44 15.52 -1.38
C LEU A 138 -17.29 17.05 -1.44
N PRO A 139 -16.08 17.66 -1.35
CA PRO A 139 -15.95 19.12 -1.43
C PRO A 139 -16.29 19.73 -2.79
N LEU A 140 -16.29 18.93 -3.88
CA LEU A 140 -16.77 19.40 -5.19
C LEU A 140 -18.28 19.60 -5.23
N ILE A 141 -19.01 18.79 -4.47
CA ILE A 141 -20.49 18.85 -4.38
C ILE A 141 -20.88 19.83 -3.28
N ALA A 142 -20.25 19.75 -2.12
CA ALA A 142 -20.53 20.58 -0.96
C ALA A 142 -19.54 21.77 -0.89
N HIS A 143 -19.84 22.84 -1.64
CA HIS A 143 -19.01 24.05 -1.68
C HIS A 143 -18.79 24.72 -0.31
N SER A 144 -19.65 24.44 0.68
CA SER A 144 -19.48 24.88 2.07
C SER A 144 -18.21 24.32 2.72
N LEU A 145 -17.64 23.23 2.21
CA LEU A 145 -16.41 22.62 2.69
C LEU A 145 -15.14 23.26 2.07
N GLN A 146 -15.31 24.18 1.12
CA GLN A 146 -14.23 24.96 0.53
C GLN A 146 -14.05 26.28 1.24
N LYS A 147 -12.80 26.80 1.30
CA LYS A 147 -12.53 28.13 1.82
C LYS A 147 -13.08 29.21 0.88
N LYS A 148 -13.77 30.21 1.44
CA LYS A 148 -14.32 31.35 0.68
C LYS A 148 -13.23 32.29 0.16
N ASN A 149 -12.14 32.45 0.91
CA ASN A 149 -11.03 33.36 0.59
C ASN A 149 -9.83 32.55 0.09
N TYR A 150 -9.96 31.98 -1.11
CA TYR A 150 -8.87 31.25 -1.75
C TYR A 150 -7.95 32.22 -2.50
N GLU A 151 -6.65 32.23 -2.18
CA GLU A 151 -5.66 33.18 -2.69
C GLU A 151 -4.96 32.75 -3.98
N GLY A 152 -5.31 31.56 -4.50
CA GLY A 152 -4.72 31.03 -5.75
C GLY A 152 -3.57 30.06 -5.55
N LEU A 153 -3.11 29.82 -4.30
CA LEU A 153 -2.12 28.78 -4.01
C LEU A 153 -2.82 27.44 -3.77
N CYS A 154 -2.58 26.49 -4.65
CA CYS A 154 -3.26 25.21 -4.63
C CYS A 154 -2.61 24.23 -3.66
N THR A 155 -3.09 24.24 -2.41
CA THR A 155 -2.70 23.29 -1.39
C THR A 155 -3.93 22.81 -0.60
N PHE A 156 -3.81 21.67 0.07
CA PHE A 156 -4.90 21.04 0.82
C PHE A 156 -5.43 21.95 1.92
N PHE A 157 -4.52 22.59 2.70
CA PHE A 157 -4.89 23.47 3.82
C PHE A 157 -5.41 24.85 3.38
N ARG A 158 -5.13 25.26 2.13
CA ARG A 158 -5.57 26.56 1.61
C ARG A 158 -6.90 26.49 0.86
N VAL A 159 -7.27 25.32 0.35
CA VAL A 159 -8.51 25.18 -0.43
C VAL A 159 -9.67 24.64 0.39
N PHE A 160 -9.42 23.82 1.42
CA PHE A 160 -10.48 23.19 2.22
C PHE A 160 -10.67 23.84 3.58
N GLN A 161 -11.92 23.77 4.08
CA GLN A 161 -12.26 24.17 5.43
C GLN A 161 -11.65 23.22 6.47
N PRO A 162 -11.21 23.74 7.64
CA PRO A 162 -10.73 22.91 8.74
C PRO A 162 -11.72 21.82 9.16
N THR A 163 -13.02 22.13 9.11
CA THR A 163 -14.10 21.19 9.45
C THR A 163 -14.07 19.93 8.59
N TYR A 164 -13.87 20.08 7.27
CA TYR A 164 -13.73 18.92 6.37
C TYR A 164 -12.52 18.08 6.73
N MET A 165 -11.37 18.71 6.92
CA MET A 165 -10.12 18.02 7.26
C MET A 165 -10.25 17.25 8.57
N LEU A 166 -10.76 17.89 9.63
CA LEU A 166 -10.99 17.22 10.92
C LEU A 166 -11.98 16.06 10.79
N THR A 167 -13.07 16.22 10.01
CA THR A 167 -14.03 15.14 9.80
C THR A 167 -13.39 13.95 9.14
N VAL A 168 -12.62 14.15 8.05
CA VAL A 168 -11.90 13.07 7.35
C VAL A 168 -10.89 12.39 8.30
N PHE A 169 -10.13 13.16 9.07
CA PHE A 169 -9.14 12.59 9.98
C PHE A 169 -9.80 11.80 11.13
N CYS A 170 -10.85 12.38 11.75
CA CYS A 170 -11.55 11.75 12.87
C CYS A 170 -12.38 10.53 12.46
N VAL A 171 -12.97 10.56 11.26
CA VAL A 171 -13.86 9.48 10.81
C VAL A 171 -13.12 8.37 10.07
N VAL A 172 -12.03 8.68 9.38
CA VAL A 172 -11.30 7.70 8.56
C VAL A 172 -10.02 7.24 9.22
N PHE A 173 -9.10 8.17 9.53
CA PHE A 173 -7.76 7.79 9.98
C PHE A 173 -7.75 7.21 11.40
N PHE A 174 -8.31 7.91 12.38
CA PHE A 174 -8.24 7.44 13.76
C PHE A 174 -9.00 6.15 14.00
N PRO A 175 -10.23 5.94 13.49
CA PRO A 175 -10.89 4.65 13.63
C PRO A 175 -10.10 3.52 12.96
N ALA A 176 -9.52 3.77 11.77
CA ALA A 176 -8.64 2.83 11.11
C ALA A 176 -7.45 2.44 11.99
N PHE A 177 -6.78 3.42 12.56
CA PHE A 177 -5.62 3.22 13.43
C PHE A 177 -5.95 2.45 14.71
N PHE A 178 -7.08 2.77 15.36
CA PHE A 178 -7.54 2.02 16.53
C PHE A 178 -7.95 0.59 16.21
N ILE A 179 -8.61 0.36 15.07
CA ILE A 179 -8.93 -0.98 14.58
C ILE A 179 -7.64 -1.79 14.34
N PHE A 180 -6.61 -1.19 13.77
CA PHE A 180 -5.31 -1.83 13.61
C PHE A 180 -4.68 -2.23 14.94
N ILE A 181 -4.65 -1.32 15.91
CA ILE A 181 -4.11 -1.60 17.25
C ILE A 181 -4.88 -2.75 17.89
N TYR A 182 -6.21 -2.74 17.80
CA TYR A 182 -7.08 -3.79 18.35
C TYR A 182 -6.78 -5.15 17.71
N PHE A 183 -6.77 -5.25 16.39
CA PHE A 183 -6.47 -6.50 15.69
C PHE A 183 -5.07 -7.01 16.02
N HIS A 184 -4.10 -6.12 16.09
CA HIS A 184 -2.73 -6.50 16.43
C HIS A 184 -2.63 -7.03 17.88
N TYR A 185 -3.27 -6.35 18.82
CA TYR A 185 -3.32 -6.79 20.21
C TYR A 185 -3.99 -8.17 20.37
N ASP A 186 -5.15 -8.38 19.72
CA ASP A 186 -5.88 -9.66 19.79
C ASP A 186 -5.04 -10.79 19.15
N LEU A 187 -4.38 -10.53 18.03
CA LEU A 187 -3.48 -11.50 17.39
C LEU A 187 -2.26 -11.84 18.25
N LEU A 188 -1.66 -10.86 18.94
CA LEU A 188 -0.57 -11.12 19.90
C LEU A 188 -1.04 -12.00 21.05
N LYS A 189 -2.24 -11.75 21.57
CA LYS A 189 -2.85 -12.56 22.63
C LYS A 189 -3.05 -14.01 22.16
N ILE A 190 -3.59 -14.22 20.96
CA ILE A 190 -3.77 -15.55 20.37
C ILE A 190 -2.42 -16.27 20.21
N ALA A 191 -1.40 -15.58 19.69
CA ALA A 191 -0.07 -16.16 19.52
C ALA A 191 0.59 -16.54 20.86
N SER A 192 0.42 -15.74 21.91
CA SER A 192 0.94 -16.06 23.25
C SER A 192 0.26 -17.26 23.88
N LEU A 193 -1.06 -17.38 23.72
CA LEU A 193 -1.82 -18.53 24.21
C LEU A 193 -1.39 -19.84 23.50
N HIS A 194 -1.23 -19.82 22.18
CA HIS A 194 -0.74 -20.98 21.43
C HIS A 194 0.70 -21.35 21.82
N ALA A 195 1.57 -20.36 22.07
CA ALA A 195 2.93 -20.62 22.54
C ALA A 195 2.96 -21.27 23.91
N GLN A 196 2.06 -20.88 24.82
CA GLN A 196 1.91 -21.51 26.13
C GLN A 196 1.41 -22.96 26.02
N GLN A 197 0.36 -23.20 25.20
CA GLN A 197 -0.18 -24.54 24.99
C GLN A 197 0.87 -25.52 24.42
N ILE A 198 1.72 -25.07 23.50
CA ILE A 198 2.81 -25.89 22.97
C ILE A 198 3.85 -26.20 24.06
N ARG A 199 4.22 -25.23 24.90
CA ARG A 199 5.14 -25.44 26.01
C ARG A 199 4.61 -26.44 27.04
N GLU A 200 3.31 -26.46 27.28
CA GLU A 200 2.67 -27.39 28.22
C GLU A 200 2.56 -28.81 27.65
N LEU A 201 2.46 -28.96 26.35
CA LEU A 201 2.37 -30.26 25.66
C LEU A 201 3.74 -30.90 25.38
N GLU A 202 4.81 -30.10 25.26
CA GLU A 202 6.16 -30.59 24.97
C GLU A 202 6.74 -31.56 26.01
N PRO A 203 6.49 -31.38 27.36
CA PRO A 203 6.95 -32.34 28.38
C PRO A 203 6.20 -33.66 28.40
N THR A 204 5.01 -33.75 27.78
CA THR A 204 4.13 -34.93 27.89
C THR A 204 4.26 -35.89 26.70
N GLY A 205 5.13 -35.62 25.72
CA GLY A 205 5.35 -36.49 24.54
C GLY A 205 4.15 -36.65 23.61
N LEU A 206 3.06 -35.88 23.82
CA LEU A 206 1.79 -35.96 23.05
C LEU A 206 1.79 -35.18 21.76
N THR A 207 2.94 -34.70 21.29
CA THR A 207 3.08 -33.86 20.09
C THR A 207 2.87 -34.58 18.75
N GLU A 208 2.77 -35.91 18.74
CA GLU A 208 2.62 -36.67 17.47
C GLU A 208 1.19 -36.82 16.94
N THR A 209 0.15 -36.45 17.69
CA THR A 209 -1.23 -36.82 17.33
C THR A 209 -2.16 -35.69 16.88
N CYS A 210 -1.78 -34.44 16.94
CA CYS A 210 -2.61 -33.33 16.41
C CYS A 210 -1.82 -32.45 15.44
N PRO A 211 -2.22 -32.36 14.15
CA PRO A 211 -1.64 -31.39 13.22
C PRO A 211 -2.20 -29.99 13.53
N ALA A 212 -1.71 -29.37 14.61
CA ALA A 212 -1.92 -27.94 14.80
C ALA A 212 -1.16 -27.20 13.70
N PRO A 213 -1.74 -26.14 13.09
CA PRO A 213 -1.01 -25.35 12.11
C PRO A 213 0.31 -24.91 12.71
N PRO A 214 1.45 -25.10 12.01
CA PRO A 214 2.76 -24.86 12.56
C PRO A 214 2.82 -23.40 13.08
N LEU A 215 3.16 -23.22 14.34
CA LEU A 215 3.29 -21.92 15.04
C LEU A 215 4.07 -20.89 14.20
N SER A 216 5.01 -21.40 13.38
CA SER A 216 5.82 -20.59 12.46
C SER A 216 4.98 -19.84 11.41
N ASN A 217 3.84 -20.36 10.95
CA ASN A 217 2.98 -19.71 9.96
C ASN A 217 2.12 -18.63 10.60
N ILE A 218 1.61 -18.86 11.81
CA ILE A 218 0.86 -17.88 12.59
C ILE A 218 1.76 -16.70 12.93
N THR A 219 2.97 -16.94 13.43
CA THR A 219 3.93 -15.89 13.78
C THR A 219 4.43 -15.11 12.56
N LYS A 220 4.60 -15.75 11.40
CA LYS A 220 4.95 -15.06 10.14
C LYS A 220 3.84 -14.11 9.68
N GLY A 221 2.59 -14.55 9.72
CA GLY A 221 1.41 -13.73 9.38
C GLY A 221 1.28 -12.53 10.33
N LEU A 222 1.36 -12.77 11.63
CA LEU A 222 1.32 -11.74 12.67
C LEU A 222 2.40 -10.67 12.47
N ARG A 223 3.64 -11.09 12.24
CA ARG A 223 4.76 -10.17 12.01
C ARG A 223 4.58 -9.32 10.75
N THR A 224 3.92 -9.85 9.71
CA THR A 224 3.62 -9.09 8.49
C THR A 224 2.62 -7.97 8.77
N VAL A 225 1.53 -8.29 9.50
CA VAL A 225 0.54 -7.30 9.93
C VAL A 225 1.17 -6.23 10.81
N ALA A 226 2.01 -6.64 11.78
CA ALA A 226 2.72 -5.71 12.66
C ALA A 226 3.58 -4.70 11.90
N ILE A 227 4.31 -5.17 10.89
CA ILE A 227 5.17 -4.31 10.07
C ILE A 227 4.30 -3.34 9.24
N LEU A 228 3.22 -3.82 8.61
CA LEU A 228 2.30 -2.97 7.84
C LEU A 228 1.71 -1.85 8.69
N VAL A 229 1.15 -2.21 9.85
CA VAL A 229 0.52 -1.26 10.79
C VAL A 229 1.57 -0.30 11.37
N GLY A 230 2.74 -0.82 11.74
CA GLY A 230 3.84 -0.01 12.26
C GLY A 230 4.35 1.00 11.24
N CYS A 231 4.60 0.59 10.00
CA CYS A 231 5.01 1.49 8.93
C CYS A 231 3.94 2.55 8.64
N PHE A 232 2.67 2.14 8.54
CA PHE A 232 1.55 3.05 8.35
C PHE A 232 1.47 4.10 9.47
N GLY A 233 1.53 3.65 10.74
CA GLY A 233 1.50 4.55 11.89
C GLY A 233 2.66 5.54 11.91
N VAL A 234 3.89 5.07 11.70
CA VAL A 234 5.09 5.94 11.70
C VAL A 234 5.06 6.94 10.55
N LEU A 235 4.61 6.55 9.37
CA LEU A 235 4.64 7.39 8.18
C LEU A 235 3.49 8.40 8.14
N TRP A 236 2.30 8.06 8.62
CA TRP A 236 1.12 8.93 8.53
C TRP A 236 0.80 9.71 9.82
N SER A 237 1.10 9.17 11.02
CA SER A 237 0.74 9.84 12.27
C SER A 237 1.31 11.26 12.41
N PRO A 238 2.57 11.56 12.00
CA PRO A 238 3.09 12.92 12.12
C PRO A 238 2.30 13.94 11.28
N PHE A 239 1.86 13.55 10.07
CA PHE A 239 1.03 14.40 9.23
C PHE A 239 -0.33 14.70 9.88
N PHE A 240 -1.03 13.67 10.39
CA PHE A 240 -2.34 13.87 11.00
C PHE A 240 -2.27 14.61 12.33
N ILE A 241 -1.27 14.31 13.17
CA ILE A 241 -1.06 15.05 14.43
C ILE A 241 -0.70 16.51 14.15
N GLY A 242 0.24 16.76 13.24
CA GLY A 242 0.62 18.11 12.84
C GLY A 242 -0.55 18.89 12.24
N SER A 243 -1.42 18.23 11.46
CA SER A 243 -2.62 18.83 10.88
C SER A 243 -3.63 19.27 11.96
N ILE A 244 -3.82 18.44 13.01
CA ILE A 244 -4.67 18.82 14.15
C ILE A 244 -4.08 20.01 14.90
N VAL A 245 -2.77 20.01 15.13
CA VAL A 245 -2.08 21.13 15.77
C VAL A 245 -2.24 22.41 14.95
N GLN A 246 -2.06 22.33 13.61
CA GLN A 246 -2.27 23.47 12.70
C GLN A 246 -3.69 24.03 12.78
N ILE A 247 -4.70 23.19 12.90
CA ILE A 247 -6.10 23.60 12.97
C ILE A 247 -6.46 24.17 14.36
N ALA A 248 -5.91 23.58 15.43
CA ALA A 248 -6.22 23.96 16.80
C ALA A 248 -5.44 25.21 17.28
N CYS A 249 -4.28 25.47 16.70
CA CYS A 249 -3.38 26.55 17.12
C CYS A 249 -3.41 27.69 16.08
N GLU A 250 -4.16 28.76 16.34
CA GLU A 250 -4.28 29.91 15.43
C GLU A 250 -2.94 30.63 15.14
N ARG A 251 -1.96 30.49 16.02
CA ARG A 251 -0.64 31.13 15.89
C ARG A 251 0.44 30.25 15.27
N CYS A 252 0.13 28.96 15.09
CA CYS A 252 1.06 27.99 14.54
C CYS A 252 1.00 28.06 13.00
N ASN A 253 2.13 28.28 12.35
CA ASN A 253 2.24 28.16 10.90
C ASN A 253 3.08 26.94 10.56
N LEU A 254 2.39 25.80 10.37
CA LEU A 254 3.00 24.51 10.02
C LEU A 254 2.77 24.15 8.54
N ASP A 255 2.24 25.07 7.71
CA ASP A 255 1.87 24.80 6.31
C ASP A 255 3.03 24.18 5.54
N ASP A 256 4.22 24.80 5.55
CA ASP A 256 5.39 24.25 4.84
C ASP A 256 5.85 22.89 5.39
N LEU A 257 5.79 22.69 6.70
CA LEU A 257 6.14 21.42 7.33
C LEU A 257 5.18 20.32 6.92
N LEU A 258 3.88 20.61 6.94
CA LEU A 258 2.83 19.64 6.61
C LEU A 258 2.84 19.27 5.13
N GLU A 259 2.88 20.27 4.25
CA GLU A 259 2.71 20.08 2.81
C GLU A 259 3.97 19.58 2.10
N ARG A 260 5.16 19.91 2.61
CA ARG A 260 6.42 19.53 1.97
C ARG A 260 7.06 18.29 2.60
N TYR A 261 7.00 18.16 3.93
CA TYR A 261 7.75 17.10 4.62
C TYR A 261 6.84 15.99 5.13
N LEU A 262 5.84 16.32 5.94
CA LEU A 262 5.03 15.30 6.60
C LEU A 262 4.09 14.58 5.65
N TRP A 263 3.53 15.30 4.67
CA TRP A 263 2.72 14.69 3.63
C TRP A 263 3.55 13.74 2.74
N VAL A 264 4.74 14.17 2.31
CA VAL A 264 5.66 13.33 1.52
C VAL A 264 6.06 12.08 2.29
N MET A 265 6.31 12.21 3.60
CA MET A 265 6.57 11.06 4.46
C MET A 265 5.37 10.08 4.46
N GLY A 266 4.14 10.57 4.56
CA GLY A 266 2.93 9.76 4.43
C GLY A 266 2.82 9.06 3.07
N VAL A 267 3.13 9.76 1.99
CA VAL A 267 3.13 9.18 0.62
C VAL A 267 4.16 8.08 0.44
N CYS A 268 5.29 8.11 1.15
CA CYS A 268 6.27 7.02 1.14
C CYS A 268 5.67 5.67 1.59
N ASN A 269 4.53 5.66 2.29
CA ASN A 269 3.80 4.43 2.60
C ASN A 269 3.45 3.64 1.35
N SER A 270 3.07 4.31 0.25
CA SER A 270 2.79 3.67 -1.04
C SER A 270 4.01 3.00 -1.69
N LEU A 271 5.23 3.42 -1.33
CA LEU A 271 6.46 2.75 -1.75
C LEU A 271 6.82 1.57 -0.85
N VAL A 272 6.51 1.66 0.45
CA VAL A 272 6.84 0.62 1.43
C VAL A 272 5.93 -0.61 1.30
N ASN A 273 4.65 -0.44 0.98
CA ASN A 273 3.67 -1.51 0.86
C ASN A 273 4.13 -2.66 -0.06
N PRO A 274 4.50 -2.44 -1.33
CA PRO A 274 4.94 -3.52 -2.22
C PRO A 274 6.21 -4.21 -1.73
N LEU A 275 7.14 -3.48 -1.08
CA LEU A 275 8.36 -4.05 -0.51
C LEU A 275 8.06 -5.02 0.64
N ILE A 276 7.11 -4.68 1.51
CA ILE A 276 6.68 -5.56 2.59
C ILE A 276 6.12 -6.87 2.02
N TYR A 277 5.23 -6.79 1.00
CA TYR A 277 4.64 -8.00 0.41
C TYR A 277 5.68 -8.84 -0.35
N ALA A 278 6.55 -8.21 -1.13
CA ALA A 278 7.62 -8.89 -1.85
C ALA A 278 8.58 -9.64 -0.90
N TYR A 279 8.85 -9.06 0.27
CA TYR A 279 9.74 -9.68 1.26
C TYR A 279 9.02 -10.74 2.11
N ARG A 280 7.78 -10.49 2.55
CA ARG A 280 7.10 -11.29 3.58
C ARG A 280 6.23 -12.41 3.02
N GLN A 281 5.67 -12.27 1.83
CA GLN A 281 4.80 -13.29 1.23
C GLN A 281 5.58 -14.18 0.27
N LYS A 282 5.77 -15.45 0.65
CA LYS A 282 6.53 -16.44 -0.13
C LYS A 282 6.01 -16.56 -1.57
N GLU A 283 4.70 -16.61 -1.75
CA GLU A 283 4.05 -16.75 -3.07
C GLU A 283 4.33 -15.55 -3.98
N VAL A 284 4.19 -14.32 -3.44
CA VAL A 284 4.48 -13.09 -4.17
C VAL A 284 5.95 -13.00 -4.52
N ARG A 285 6.84 -13.31 -3.58
CA ARG A 285 8.29 -13.33 -3.82
C ARG A 285 8.68 -14.30 -4.92
N LEU A 286 8.15 -15.53 -4.90
CA LEU A 286 8.42 -16.54 -5.93
C LEU A 286 7.92 -16.08 -7.31
N GLN A 287 6.72 -15.49 -7.38
CA GLN A 287 6.17 -14.95 -8.62
C GLN A 287 7.05 -13.81 -9.18
N ILE A 288 7.52 -12.89 -8.32
CA ILE A 288 8.46 -11.82 -8.71
C ILE A 288 9.76 -12.41 -9.25
N CYS A 289 10.36 -13.39 -8.54
CA CYS A 289 11.58 -14.04 -9.00
C CYS A 289 11.39 -14.71 -10.37
N GLN A 290 10.27 -15.41 -10.60
CA GLN A 290 9.96 -16.01 -11.89
C GLN A 290 9.88 -14.96 -13.00
N MET A 291 9.20 -13.83 -12.74
CA MET A 291 9.10 -12.74 -13.71
C MET A 291 10.47 -12.14 -14.03
N CYS A 292 11.31 -11.90 -13.02
CA CYS A 292 12.67 -11.36 -13.21
C CYS A 292 13.55 -12.32 -14.03
N VAL A 293 13.47 -13.64 -13.78
CA VAL A 293 14.19 -14.65 -14.55
C VAL A 293 13.70 -14.67 -16.00
N CYS A 294 12.38 -14.67 -16.22
CA CYS A 294 11.81 -14.62 -17.57
C CYS A 294 12.21 -13.34 -18.33
N MET A 295 12.25 -12.19 -17.65
CA MET A 295 12.72 -10.94 -18.26
C MET A 295 14.20 -11.02 -18.64
N LYS A 296 15.06 -11.55 -17.77
CA LYS A 296 16.48 -11.75 -18.07
C LYS A 296 16.68 -12.64 -19.31
N ILE A 297 15.95 -13.76 -19.39
CA ILE A 297 16.04 -14.69 -20.54
C ILE A 297 15.58 -14.03 -21.83
N LYS A 298 14.55 -13.17 -21.79
CA LYS A 298 14.04 -12.48 -22.99
C LYS A 298 14.88 -11.28 -23.41
N VAL A 299 15.46 -10.56 -22.46
CA VAL A 299 16.22 -9.32 -22.73
C VAL A 299 17.68 -9.61 -23.08
N PHE A 300 18.29 -10.66 -22.50
CA PHE A 300 19.68 -11.00 -22.75
C PHE A 300 20.02 -11.27 -24.23
N PRO A 301 19.20 -11.97 -25.04
CA PRO A 301 19.45 -12.15 -26.48
C PRO A 301 19.37 -10.86 -27.29
N LEU A 302 18.57 -9.87 -26.87
CA LEU A 302 18.43 -8.60 -27.57
C LEU A 302 19.69 -7.72 -27.48
N PHE A 303 20.46 -7.84 -26.41
CA PHE A 303 21.72 -7.10 -26.24
C PHE A 303 22.94 -7.82 -26.82
N HIS A 304 22.87 -9.15 -27.06
CA HIS A 304 23.97 -9.93 -27.64
C HIS A 304 23.79 -10.27 -29.12
N GLY A 305 22.67 -9.85 -29.75
CA GLY A 305 22.33 -10.14 -31.14
C GLY A 305 23.10 -9.35 -32.19
N HIS A 306 24.10 -8.52 -31.81
CA HIS A 306 24.87 -7.72 -32.79
C HIS A 306 26.33 -8.12 -32.94
N SER A 307 26.76 -9.28 -32.42
CA SER A 307 28.12 -9.78 -32.66
C SER A 307 28.12 -11.28 -32.76
N GLN A 308 27.84 -11.81 -33.94
CA GLN A 308 28.44 -12.99 -34.55
C GLN A 308 27.64 -13.48 -35.77
N SER A 309 28.06 -13.01 -36.93
CA SER A 309 27.96 -13.79 -38.18
C SER A 309 29.17 -14.67 -38.23
N HIS A 310 29.03 -15.98 -37.95
CA HIS A 310 29.63 -17.12 -38.61
C HIS A 310 29.30 -18.40 -37.85
N ALA A 311 28.66 -19.31 -38.55
CA ALA A 311 28.29 -20.66 -38.09
C ALA A 311 29.52 -21.56 -37.92
N PRO A 312 29.44 -22.76 -37.22
CA PRO A 312 28.65 -23.86 -37.73
C PRO A 312 27.88 -24.71 -36.70
N SER A 313 26.79 -25.27 -37.21
CA SER A 313 26.18 -26.58 -36.93
C SER A 313 26.39 -27.36 -35.62
N ARG A 314 25.23 -27.71 -35.04
CA ARG A 314 24.91 -28.87 -34.20
C ARG A 314 25.39 -28.90 -32.75
N ALA A 315 24.44 -28.67 -31.85
CA ALA A 315 24.05 -29.60 -30.76
C ALA A 315 22.81 -29.06 -30.05
N ARG A 316 21.74 -29.85 -29.89
CA ARG A 316 20.60 -29.55 -29.03
C ARG A 316 21.07 -29.54 -27.58
N PRO A 317 20.86 -28.49 -26.79
CA PRO A 317 21.05 -28.58 -25.36
C PRO A 317 19.84 -29.26 -24.71
N SER A 318 20.08 -30.34 -24.00
CA SER A 318 19.15 -30.93 -23.04
C SER A 318 18.84 -29.90 -21.95
N VAL A 319 17.53 -29.66 -21.75
CA VAL A 319 17.06 -28.81 -20.67
C VAL A 319 17.26 -29.57 -19.36
N HIS A 320 18.34 -29.25 -18.65
CA HIS A 320 18.46 -29.62 -17.25
C HIS A 320 17.52 -28.71 -16.42
N ILE A 321 16.42 -29.30 -15.94
CA ILE A 321 15.57 -28.73 -14.90
C ILE A 321 16.45 -28.68 -13.64
N ILE A 322 16.97 -27.51 -13.32
CA ILE A 322 17.63 -27.27 -12.03
C ILE A 322 16.53 -27.25 -10.97
N SER A 323 16.46 -28.33 -10.20
CA SER A 323 15.64 -28.46 -9.01
C SER A 323 16.10 -27.38 -8.00
N LEU A 324 15.23 -26.41 -7.70
CA LEU A 324 15.43 -25.38 -6.68
C LEU A 324 15.24 -25.96 -5.25
N ALA A 325 15.98 -27.01 -4.90
CA ALA A 325 15.92 -27.66 -3.59
C ALA A 325 16.86 -27.04 -2.53
N HIS A 326 17.61 -25.99 -2.82
CA HIS A 326 18.61 -25.42 -1.89
C HIS A 326 18.38 -23.95 -1.51
N LEU A 327 17.15 -23.55 -1.20
CA LEU A 327 16.87 -22.26 -0.55
C LEU A 327 15.98 -22.44 0.69
N GLU A 328 16.25 -23.47 1.48
CA GLU A 328 15.78 -23.60 2.85
C GLU A 328 16.99 -23.33 3.78
N GLY A 329 17.02 -22.11 4.29
CA GLY A 329 17.86 -21.64 5.38
C GLY A 329 17.16 -20.48 6.07
#